data_af82afa8bfbcaa04b569e38175c8f452
#
_entry.id   af82afa8bfbcaa04b569e38175c8f452
#
_cell.length_a   1.000
_cell.length_b   1.000
_cell.length_c   1.000
_cell.angle_alpha   90.00
_cell.angle_beta   90.00
_cell.angle_gamma   90.00
#
_symmetry.space_group_name_H-M   'P 1'
#
loop_
_entity.id
_entity.type
_entity.pdbx_description
1 polymer ?
#
loop_
_entity_poly.entity_id
_entity_poly.type
_entity_poly.pdbx_seq_one_letter_code
_entity_poly.pdbx_strand_id
1 'polypeptide(L)'
;MSFWTAEMKYAASDRMKKIWSDSSERQNRSISVRRPPKCPGCGENDISKFYQDNSGKRTNAHCKECHKQKCKTRWHSKTPIEKQATRVKAMYGISPEEYIEMHKQQDGKCAICEEKPTTKRGLHLDHNHSTGQVRGLLCHGCNVALGSFKENTDLLGKAIEYLRSKNGST
;
A
#
# COMPACT_ATOMS: atom_id res chain seq x y z
N MET A 1 -5.01 19.48 -13.02
CA MET A 1 -6.09 19.67 -12.03
C MET A 1 -6.05 18.51 -11.06
N SER A 2 -5.94 18.77 -9.75
CA SER A 2 -5.90 17.69 -8.74
C SER A 2 -7.32 17.12 -8.59
N PHE A 3 -7.53 15.87 -9.05
CA PHE A 3 -8.81 15.15 -8.94
C PHE A 3 -9.18 14.71 -7.51
N TRP A 4 -8.26 14.91 -6.55
CA TRP A 4 -8.52 14.63 -5.15
C TRP A 4 -9.10 15.84 -4.45
N THR A 5 -10.29 15.68 -3.86
CA THR A 5 -10.84 16.72 -3.00
C THR A 5 -9.98 16.88 -1.74
N ALA A 6 -9.95 18.07 -1.17
CA ALA A 6 -9.25 18.32 0.10
C ALA A 6 -9.69 17.33 1.20
N GLU A 7 -10.97 16.97 1.22
CA GLU A 7 -11.56 16.02 2.18
C GLU A 7 -11.01 14.60 2.04
N MET A 8 -10.85 14.10 0.80
CA MET A 8 -10.26 12.76 0.57
C MET A 8 -8.79 12.71 0.99
N LYS A 9 -8.05 13.80 0.74
CA LYS A 9 -6.64 13.93 1.16
C LYS A 9 -6.51 14.00 2.68
N TYR A 10 -7.42 14.71 3.34
CA TYR A 10 -7.44 14.87 4.79
C TYR A 10 -7.82 13.56 5.50
N ALA A 11 -8.86 12.88 5.02
CA ALA A 11 -9.29 11.58 5.55
C ALA A 11 -8.20 10.50 5.48
N ALA A 12 -7.40 10.48 4.40
CA ALA A 12 -6.26 9.56 4.27
C ALA A 12 -5.14 9.90 5.30
N SER A 13 -4.86 11.19 5.54
CA SER A 13 -3.87 11.65 6.53
C SER A 13 -4.28 11.29 7.96
N ASP A 14 -5.53 11.54 8.34
CA ASP A 14 -6.03 11.24 9.69
C ASP A 14 -6.13 9.73 9.93
N ARG A 15 -6.48 8.96 8.89
CA ARG A 15 -6.47 7.50 8.95
C ARG A 15 -5.06 6.95 9.16
N MET A 16 -4.03 7.53 8.51
CA MET A 16 -2.63 7.19 8.74
C MET A 16 -2.20 7.51 10.18
N LYS A 17 -2.49 8.68 10.69
CA LYS A 17 -2.21 9.06 12.09
C LYS A 17 -2.89 8.09 13.07
N LYS A 18 -4.15 7.72 12.83
CA LYS A 18 -4.91 6.78 13.64
C LYS A 18 -4.32 5.36 13.63
N ILE A 19 -3.85 4.88 12.47
CA ILE A 19 -3.17 3.57 12.34
C ILE A 19 -1.86 3.52 13.13
N TRP A 20 -1.13 4.63 13.20
CA TRP A 20 0.12 4.72 13.97
C TRP A 20 -0.11 4.92 15.47
N SER A 21 -1.23 5.57 15.87
CA SER A 21 -1.56 5.83 17.29
C SER A 21 -2.32 4.69 17.97
N ASP A 22 -2.99 3.82 17.22
CA ASP A 22 -3.91 2.82 17.78
C ASP A 22 -3.37 1.39 17.66
N SER A 23 -2.46 1.06 18.57
CA SER A 23 -2.06 -0.33 18.80
C SER A 23 -3.15 -1.16 19.53
N SER A 24 -4.21 -0.52 20.03
CA SER A 24 -5.25 -1.15 20.86
C SER A 24 -6.38 -1.81 20.06
N GLU A 25 -6.72 -1.33 18.87
CA GLU A 25 -7.80 -1.93 18.06
C GLU A 25 -7.49 -3.31 17.47
N ARG A 26 -6.23 -3.74 17.48
CA ARG A 26 -5.85 -5.10 17.02
C ARG A 26 -6.29 -6.20 18.00
N GLN A 27 -6.59 -5.88 19.26
CA GLN A 27 -6.89 -6.88 20.28
C GLN A 27 -8.35 -7.31 20.32
N ASN A 28 -9.30 -6.57 19.78
CA ASN A 28 -10.74 -6.80 20.04
C ASN A 28 -11.53 -7.54 18.95
N ARG A 29 -10.89 -8.20 17.97
CA ARG A 29 -11.60 -9.08 17.04
C ARG A 29 -11.49 -10.57 17.40
N SER A 30 -11.64 -10.92 18.66
CA SER A 30 -11.86 -12.31 19.05
C SER A 30 -13.35 -12.67 18.98
N ILE A 31 -13.90 -12.75 17.78
CA ILE A 31 -15.12 -13.51 17.57
C ILE A 31 -14.77 -14.97 17.89
N SER A 32 -15.36 -15.53 18.94
CA SER A 32 -15.18 -16.92 19.31
C SER A 32 -15.89 -17.84 18.30
N VAL A 33 -15.36 -17.89 17.09
CA VAL A 33 -15.77 -18.87 16.11
C VAL A 33 -15.25 -20.22 16.63
N ARG A 34 -16.17 -21.16 16.94
CA ARG A 34 -15.80 -22.57 17.24
C ARG A 34 -15.00 -23.10 16.04
N ARG A 35 -13.69 -23.19 16.19
CA ARG A 35 -12.83 -23.70 15.13
C ARG A 35 -13.00 -25.20 15.04
N PRO A 36 -13.09 -25.77 13.81
CA PRO A 36 -13.25 -27.21 13.66
C PRO A 36 -12.06 -27.94 14.31
N PRO A 37 -12.27 -29.13 14.92
CA PRO A 37 -11.22 -29.86 15.62
C PRO A 37 -10.09 -30.29 14.68
N LYS A 38 -10.40 -30.49 13.40
CA LYS A 38 -9.46 -30.86 12.34
C LYS A 38 -9.29 -29.75 11.32
N CYS A 39 -8.16 -29.72 10.64
CA CYS A 39 -7.93 -28.84 9.51
C CYS A 39 -8.90 -29.19 8.36
N PRO A 40 -9.72 -28.25 7.88
CA PRO A 40 -10.67 -28.54 6.80
C PRO A 40 -9.99 -28.82 5.45
N GLY A 41 -8.69 -28.51 5.31
CA GLY A 41 -7.95 -28.75 4.06
C GLY A 41 -7.25 -30.10 3.98
N CYS A 42 -6.77 -30.66 5.11
CA CYS A 42 -5.99 -31.92 5.10
C CYS A 42 -6.33 -32.88 6.26
N GLY A 43 -7.28 -32.54 7.12
CA GLY A 43 -7.66 -33.38 8.25
C GLY A 43 -6.70 -33.35 9.46
N GLU A 44 -5.59 -32.58 9.41
CA GLU A 44 -4.63 -32.46 10.49
C GLU A 44 -5.32 -32.04 11.81
N ASN A 45 -4.98 -32.68 12.90
CA ASN A 45 -5.55 -32.43 14.24
C ASN A 45 -4.50 -32.13 15.32
N ASP A 46 -3.21 -32.32 15.03
CA ASP A 46 -2.14 -31.94 15.95
C ASP A 46 -2.09 -30.42 16.13
N ILE A 47 -2.35 -29.96 17.36
CA ILE A 47 -2.43 -28.54 17.68
C ILE A 47 -1.12 -27.77 17.41
N SER A 48 0.03 -28.43 17.51
CA SER A 48 1.35 -27.84 17.22
C SER A 48 1.50 -27.40 15.77
N LYS A 49 0.73 -28.03 14.87
CA LYS A 49 0.69 -27.71 13.43
C LYS A 49 -0.15 -26.49 13.10
N PHE A 50 -0.82 -25.87 14.09
CA PHE A 50 -1.64 -24.69 13.90
C PHE A 50 -0.97 -23.45 14.49
N TYR A 51 -1.42 -22.27 14.04
CA TYR A 51 -1.09 -21.03 14.72
C TYR A 51 -1.80 -20.97 16.06
N GLN A 52 -1.09 -20.58 17.10
CA GLN A 52 -1.57 -20.51 18.47
C GLN A 52 -1.37 -19.09 19.02
N ASP A 53 -2.17 -18.69 19.99
CA ASP A 53 -1.94 -17.49 20.81
C ASP A 53 -1.01 -17.82 21.99
N ASN A 54 -0.75 -16.83 22.84
CA ASN A 54 0.11 -16.97 24.01
C ASN A 54 -0.41 -17.97 25.06
N SER A 55 -1.70 -18.32 25.00
CA SER A 55 -2.31 -19.36 25.86
C SER A 55 -2.28 -20.75 25.25
N GLY A 56 -1.65 -20.92 24.09
CA GLY A 56 -1.61 -22.18 23.34
C GLY A 56 -2.91 -22.49 22.59
N LYS A 57 -3.89 -21.56 22.57
CA LYS A 57 -5.15 -21.74 21.88
C LYS A 57 -4.97 -21.53 20.37
N ARG A 58 -5.54 -22.42 19.58
CA ARG A 58 -5.53 -22.35 18.11
C ARG A 58 -6.19 -21.08 17.59
N THR A 59 -5.46 -20.31 16.75
CA THR A 59 -5.91 -19.02 16.20
C THR A 59 -6.40 -19.10 14.74
N ASN A 60 -6.19 -20.23 14.04
CA ASN A 60 -6.58 -20.40 12.65
C ASN A 60 -7.33 -21.72 12.44
N ALA A 61 -8.31 -21.75 11.52
CA ALA A 61 -9.05 -22.95 11.17
C ALA A 61 -8.20 -23.97 10.40
N HIS A 62 -7.27 -23.51 9.56
CA HIS A 62 -6.38 -24.36 8.77
C HIS A 62 -5.04 -24.54 9.50
N CYS A 63 -4.41 -25.71 9.34
CA CYS A 63 -3.03 -25.91 9.77
C CYS A 63 -2.08 -24.95 9.03
N LYS A 64 -0.85 -24.76 9.54
CA LYS A 64 0.13 -23.82 8.99
C LYS A 64 0.37 -24.03 7.51
N GLU A 65 0.49 -25.29 7.05
CA GLU A 65 0.73 -25.61 5.64
C GLU A 65 -0.47 -25.30 4.75
N CYS A 66 -1.67 -25.75 5.12
CA CYS A 66 -2.87 -25.43 4.36
C CYS A 66 -3.17 -23.94 4.31
N HIS A 67 -2.91 -23.22 5.42
CA HIS A 67 -3.05 -21.77 5.45
C HIS A 67 -2.06 -21.09 4.51
N LYS A 68 -0.79 -21.51 4.54
CA LYS A 68 0.28 -21.02 3.67
C LYS A 68 -0.06 -21.22 2.18
N GLN A 69 -0.51 -22.43 1.84
CA GLN A 69 -0.93 -22.75 0.48
C GLN A 69 -2.13 -21.90 0.02
N LYS A 70 -3.14 -21.74 0.88
CA LYS A 70 -4.29 -20.87 0.61
C LYS A 70 -3.90 -19.41 0.39
N CYS A 71 -2.99 -18.88 1.22
CA CYS A 71 -2.46 -17.52 1.05
C CYS A 71 -1.67 -17.39 -0.26
N LYS A 72 -0.84 -18.38 -0.60
CA LYS A 72 -0.07 -18.42 -1.84
C LYS A 72 -1.00 -18.42 -3.07
N THR A 73 -2.00 -19.29 -3.09
CA THR A 73 -2.98 -19.35 -4.18
C THR A 73 -3.73 -18.03 -4.34
N ARG A 74 -4.24 -17.47 -3.22
CA ARG A 74 -4.91 -16.17 -3.21
C ARG A 74 -4.01 -15.03 -3.71
N TRP A 75 -2.71 -15.06 -3.35
CA TRP A 75 -1.76 -14.06 -3.84
C TRP A 75 -1.50 -14.20 -5.34
N HIS A 76 -1.36 -15.42 -5.84
CA HIS A 76 -1.11 -15.67 -7.26
C HIS A 76 -2.31 -15.31 -8.15
N SER A 77 -3.54 -15.44 -7.65
CA SER A 77 -4.75 -15.06 -8.39
C SER A 77 -4.94 -13.55 -8.55
N LYS A 78 -4.25 -12.73 -7.73
CA LYS A 78 -4.35 -11.27 -7.83
C LYS A 78 -3.68 -10.71 -9.07
N THR A 79 -4.29 -9.71 -9.68
CA THR A 79 -3.70 -8.90 -10.74
C THR A 79 -2.49 -8.08 -10.22
N PRO A 80 -1.62 -7.56 -11.09
CA PRO A 80 -0.51 -6.70 -10.69
C PRO A 80 -0.94 -5.49 -9.88
N ILE A 81 -2.04 -4.83 -10.27
CA ILE A 81 -2.57 -3.66 -9.56
C ILE A 81 -3.09 -4.02 -8.17
N GLU A 82 -3.82 -5.13 -8.01
CA GLU A 82 -4.29 -5.60 -6.71
C GLU A 82 -3.15 -6.01 -5.78
N LYS A 83 -2.07 -6.57 -6.33
CA LYS A 83 -0.85 -6.86 -5.59
C LYS A 83 -0.21 -5.58 -5.07
N GLN A 84 -0.12 -4.55 -5.92
CA GLN A 84 0.42 -3.26 -5.52
C GLN A 84 -0.48 -2.57 -4.49
N ALA A 85 -1.79 -2.54 -4.71
CA ALA A 85 -2.76 -2.02 -3.75
C ALA A 85 -2.66 -2.70 -2.37
N THR A 86 -2.43 -4.02 -2.35
CA THR A 86 -2.22 -4.75 -1.08
C THR A 86 -0.94 -4.31 -0.36
N ARG A 87 0.14 -4.02 -1.08
CA ARG A 87 1.40 -3.51 -0.50
C ARG A 87 1.21 -2.09 0.03
N VAL A 88 0.56 -1.23 -0.74
CA VAL A 88 0.25 0.16 -0.35
C VAL A 88 -0.59 0.19 0.92
N LYS A 89 -1.59 -0.68 1.05
CA LYS A 89 -2.37 -0.84 2.29
C LYS A 89 -1.49 -1.17 3.49
N ALA A 90 -0.55 -2.09 3.34
CA ALA A 90 0.32 -2.50 4.43
C ALA A 90 1.29 -1.39 4.87
N MET A 91 1.74 -0.54 3.93
CA MET A 91 2.74 0.50 4.17
C MET A 91 2.12 1.84 4.60
N TYR A 92 0.99 2.21 4.00
CA TYR A 92 0.40 3.55 4.13
C TYR A 92 -1.03 3.55 4.66
N GLY A 93 -1.62 2.38 4.93
CA GLY A 93 -2.98 2.24 5.47
C GLY A 93 -4.11 2.59 4.49
N ILE A 94 -3.79 2.95 3.24
CA ILE A 94 -4.76 3.25 2.19
C ILE A 94 -5.44 1.95 1.74
N SER A 95 -6.75 1.97 1.60
CA SER A 95 -7.48 0.78 1.16
C SER A 95 -7.09 0.38 -0.27
N PRO A 96 -7.16 -0.91 -0.63
CA PRO A 96 -6.92 -1.34 -2.00
C PRO A 96 -7.84 -0.66 -3.01
N GLU A 97 -9.07 -0.40 -2.62
CA GLU A 97 -10.10 0.25 -3.43
C GLU A 97 -9.72 1.70 -3.74
N GLU A 98 -9.24 2.44 -2.73
CA GLU A 98 -8.74 3.81 -2.90
C GLU A 98 -7.53 3.87 -3.85
N TYR A 99 -6.59 2.93 -3.72
CA TYR A 99 -5.43 2.86 -4.63
C TYR A 99 -5.88 2.55 -6.08
N ILE A 100 -6.79 1.61 -6.27
CA ILE A 100 -7.30 1.22 -7.59
C ILE A 100 -8.05 2.39 -8.22
N GLU A 101 -8.83 3.13 -7.45
CA GLU A 101 -9.54 4.30 -7.94
C GLU A 101 -8.58 5.42 -8.37
N MET A 102 -7.53 5.72 -7.57
CA MET A 102 -6.48 6.64 -8.00
C MET A 102 -5.80 6.22 -9.30
N HIS A 103 -5.48 4.92 -9.40
CA HIS A 103 -4.85 4.38 -10.59
C HIS A 103 -5.73 4.55 -11.83
N LYS A 104 -7.04 4.36 -11.69
CA LYS A 104 -8.03 4.58 -12.73
C LYS A 104 -8.15 6.06 -13.11
N GLN A 105 -8.22 6.95 -12.13
CA GLN A 105 -8.31 8.40 -12.36
C GLN A 105 -7.09 8.97 -13.10
N GLN A 106 -5.92 8.35 -12.90
CA GLN A 106 -4.68 8.72 -13.62
C GLN A 106 -4.48 7.92 -14.93
N ASP A 107 -5.47 7.14 -15.38
CA ASP A 107 -5.35 6.26 -16.55
C ASP A 107 -4.11 5.33 -16.49
N GLY A 108 -3.71 4.93 -15.28
CA GLY A 108 -2.52 4.12 -15.04
C GLY A 108 -1.20 4.82 -15.36
N LYS A 109 -1.18 6.16 -15.43
CA LYS A 109 -0.03 7.00 -15.77
C LYS A 109 0.53 7.71 -14.53
N CYS A 110 1.80 8.07 -14.60
CA CYS A 110 2.44 8.91 -13.59
C CYS A 110 1.84 10.32 -13.58
N ALA A 111 1.55 10.87 -12.40
CA ALA A 111 0.98 12.22 -12.26
C ALA A 111 1.94 13.36 -12.66
N ILE A 112 3.23 13.07 -12.89
CA ILE A 112 4.23 14.08 -13.29
C ILE A 112 4.60 13.97 -14.76
N CYS A 113 5.08 12.80 -15.21
CA CYS A 113 5.54 12.63 -16.59
C CYS A 113 4.45 12.10 -17.54
N GLU A 114 3.27 11.77 -17.01
CA GLU A 114 2.12 11.22 -17.76
C GLU A 114 2.41 9.90 -18.52
N GLU A 115 3.57 9.30 -18.26
CA GLU A 115 3.99 8.05 -18.86
C GLU A 115 3.47 6.84 -18.04
N LYS A 116 3.27 5.71 -18.72
CA LYS A 116 3.00 4.43 -18.07
C LYS A 116 4.25 3.90 -17.37
N PRO A 117 4.13 3.25 -16.21
CA PRO A 117 5.29 2.73 -15.50
C PRO A 117 5.95 1.60 -16.30
N THR A 118 7.27 1.68 -16.47
CA THR A 118 8.07 0.66 -17.18
C THR A 118 8.46 -0.51 -16.28
N THR A 119 8.33 -0.35 -14.96
CA THR A 119 8.73 -1.36 -13.99
C THR A 119 7.57 -2.30 -13.65
N LYS A 120 7.88 -3.57 -13.35
CA LYS A 120 6.91 -4.58 -12.88
C LYS A 120 6.22 -4.20 -11.56
N ARG A 121 6.75 -3.22 -10.83
CA ARG A 121 6.16 -2.72 -9.56
C ARG A 121 4.98 -1.78 -9.78
N GLY A 122 4.83 -1.24 -11.01
CA GLY A 122 3.78 -0.28 -11.34
C GLY A 122 4.03 1.10 -10.75
N LEU A 123 2.95 1.84 -10.49
CA LEU A 123 3.01 3.17 -9.89
C LEU A 123 3.18 3.10 -8.36
N HIS A 124 3.96 4.01 -7.82
CA HIS A 124 4.20 4.19 -6.40
C HIS A 124 3.25 5.23 -5.83
N LEU A 125 2.76 5.01 -4.61
CA LEU A 125 2.03 6.02 -3.88
C LEU A 125 2.99 7.12 -3.44
N ASP A 126 2.70 8.34 -3.82
CA ASP A 126 3.41 9.52 -3.37
C ASP A 126 2.63 10.23 -2.25
N HIS A 127 3.34 10.68 -1.24
CA HIS A 127 2.77 11.36 -0.08
C HIS A 127 3.74 12.39 0.48
N ASN A 128 3.23 13.38 1.16
CA ASN A 128 4.03 14.37 1.88
C ASN A 128 4.64 13.72 3.13
N HIS A 129 5.96 13.69 3.24
CA HIS A 129 6.68 13.03 4.34
C HIS A 129 6.44 13.73 5.71
N SER A 130 6.12 15.01 5.72
CA SER A 130 5.85 15.76 6.97
C SER A 130 4.42 15.60 7.47
N THR A 131 3.44 15.55 6.56
CA THR A 131 2.02 15.52 6.91
C THR A 131 1.37 14.15 6.70
N GLY A 132 2.02 13.23 5.98
CA GLY A 132 1.46 11.95 5.55
C GLY A 132 0.37 12.08 4.46
N GLN A 133 0.10 13.28 3.96
CA GLN A 133 -0.93 13.51 2.96
C GLN A 133 -0.58 12.85 1.63
N VAL A 134 -1.48 12.02 1.10
CA VAL A 134 -1.33 11.41 -0.22
C VAL A 134 -1.50 12.45 -1.31
N ARG A 135 -0.59 12.45 -2.27
CA ARG A 135 -0.59 13.39 -3.40
C ARG A 135 -1.06 12.73 -4.71
N GLY A 136 -0.67 11.48 -4.93
CA GLY A 136 -1.03 10.75 -6.14
C GLY A 136 -0.15 9.54 -6.38
N LEU A 137 -0.14 9.03 -7.60
CA LEU A 137 0.66 7.89 -8.03
C LEU A 137 1.74 8.33 -9.02
N LEU A 138 2.99 7.95 -8.76
CA LEU A 138 4.15 8.30 -9.57
C LEU A 138 4.88 7.06 -10.10
N CYS A 139 5.53 7.17 -11.24
CA CYS A 139 6.51 6.19 -11.66
C CYS A 139 7.74 6.23 -10.73
N HIS A 140 8.54 5.17 -10.75
CA HIS A 140 9.74 5.09 -9.90
C HIS A 140 10.68 6.28 -10.08
N GLY A 141 10.94 6.68 -11.32
CA GLY A 141 11.86 7.79 -11.63
C GLY A 141 11.39 9.12 -11.05
N CYS A 142 10.14 9.50 -11.27
CA CYS A 142 9.58 10.75 -10.73
C CYS A 142 9.52 10.74 -9.20
N ASN A 143 9.16 9.61 -8.58
CA ASN A 143 9.12 9.49 -7.13
C ASN A 143 10.50 9.63 -6.49
N VAL A 144 11.53 9.01 -7.07
CA VAL A 144 12.92 9.15 -6.61
C VAL A 144 13.44 10.56 -6.85
N ALA A 145 13.13 11.17 -8.00
CA ALA A 145 13.55 12.55 -8.31
C ALA A 145 13.02 13.55 -7.28
N LEU A 146 11.73 13.48 -6.94
CA LEU A 146 11.17 14.35 -5.88
C LEU A 146 11.87 14.15 -4.54
N GLY A 147 12.11 12.89 -4.16
CA GLY A 147 12.85 12.59 -2.93
C GLY A 147 14.27 13.13 -2.93
N SER A 148 14.99 13.06 -4.07
CA SER A 148 16.34 13.60 -4.23
C SER A 148 16.39 15.12 -4.07
N PHE A 149 15.35 15.80 -4.51
CA PHE A 149 15.17 17.24 -4.29
C PHE A 149 14.54 17.58 -2.91
N LYS A 150 14.42 16.58 -2.01
CA LYS A 150 13.85 16.75 -0.66
C LYS A 150 12.46 17.39 -0.67
N GLU A 151 11.69 17.17 -1.74
CA GLU A 151 10.36 17.79 -1.96
C GLU A 151 10.38 19.33 -1.89
N ASN A 152 11.54 19.94 -2.08
CA ASN A 152 11.76 21.38 -1.96
C ASN A 152 11.46 22.07 -3.31
N THR A 153 10.39 22.85 -3.34
CA THR A 153 9.92 23.57 -4.54
C THR A 153 10.90 24.61 -5.04
N ASP A 154 11.63 25.28 -4.13
CA ASP A 154 12.63 26.30 -4.48
C ASP A 154 13.86 25.66 -5.15
N LEU A 155 14.28 24.48 -4.64
CA LEU A 155 15.37 23.71 -5.23
C LEU A 155 14.99 23.17 -6.61
N LEU A 156 13.75 22.72 -6.77
CA LEU A 156 13.21 22.33 -8.08
C LEU A 156 13.16 23.51 -9.04
N GLY A 157 12.75 24.69 -8.57
CA GLY A 157 12.78 25.93 -9.36
C GLY A 157 14.19 26.26 -9.85
N LYS A 158 15.19 26.23 -8.96
CA LYS A 158 16.60 26.42 -9.33
C LYS A 158 17.10 25.40 -10.36
N ALA A 159 16.67 24.15 -10.25
CA ALA A 159 17.04 23.13 -11.25
C ALA A 159 16.44 23.42 -12.62
N ILE A 160 15.21 23.92 -12.70
CA ILE A 160 14.59 24.36 -13.94
C ILE A 160 15.35 25.53 -14.56
N GLU A 161 15.70 26.56 -13.78
CA GLU A 161 16.47 27.70 -14.23
C GLU A 161 17.87 27.30 -14.73
N TYR A 162 18.54 26.41 -13.99
CA TYR A 162 19.83 25.85 -14.42
C TYR A 162 19.74 25.18 -15.79
N LEU A 163 18.76 24.33 -16.02
CA LEU A 163 18.59 23.66 -17.30
C LEU A 163 18.30 24.67 -18.43
N ARG A 164 17.43 25.63 -18.19
CA ARG A 164 17.12 26.70 -19.17
C ARG A 164 18.34 27.51 -19.55
N SER A 165 19.16 27.89 -18.56
CA SER A 165 20.37 28.69 -18.79
C SER A 165 21.47 27.95 -19.56
N LYS A 166 21.51 26.60 -19.51
CA LYS A 166 22.55 25.78 -20.14
C LYS A 166 22.13 25.21 -21.50
N ASN A 167 20.84 24.97 -21.70
CA ASN A 167 20.35 24.35 -22.94
C ASN A 167 20.00 25.39 -24.04
N GLY A 168 20.16 26.69 -23.78
CA GLY A 168 19.77 27.74 -24.73
C GLY A 168 18.23 27.77 -24.89
N SER A 169 17.66 28.95 -25.04
CA SER A 169 16.23 29.08 -25.34
C SER A 169 15.95 28.41 -26.69
N THR A 170 15.30 27.25 -26.68
CA THR A 170 14.59 26.71 -27.85
C THR A 170 13.19 27.26 -27.85
#